data_8d19d0fb23db3f4205d3ec63951461e1
#
_entry.id   8d19d0fb23db3f4205d3ec63951461e1
#
_cell.length_a   1.000
_cell.length_b   1.000
_cell.length_c   1.000
_cell.angle_alpha   90.00
_cell.angle_beta   90.00
_cell.angle_gamma   90.00
#
_symmetry.space_group_name_H-M   'P 1'
#
loop_
_entity.id
_entity.type
_entity.pdbx_description
1 polymer ?
#
loop_
_entity_poly.entity_id
_entity_poly.type
_entity_poly.pdbx_seq_one_letter_code
_entity_poly.pdbx_strand_id
1 'polypeptide(L)'
;MLRKNAKLDLLRRVPLGEVLRMTLLGLDERMSSSRAFQIGLVSEVLPRAELRPRAQVLAERLAAKPPLAVQGTVKAIWDGYHMTVQGQREIPLLYPRLANPVSKLELDEVEVPPFEIR
;
A
#
# COMPACT_ATOMS: atom_id res chain seq x y z
N MET A 1 18.43 -13.92 6.24
CA MET A 1 17.53 -15.08 6.13
C MET A 1 16.12 -14.57 5.79
N LEU A 2 15.73 -14.61 4.52
CA LEU A 2 14.37 -14.25 4.10
C LEU A 2 13.39 -15.20 4.79
N ARG A 3 12.44 -14.63 5.55
CA ARG A 3 11.41 -15.38 6.24
C ARG A 3 10.74 -16.33 5.26
N LYS A 4 10.56 -17.59 5.65
CA LYS A 4 9.96 -18.66 4.82
C LYS A 4 8.59 -18.30 4.20
N ASN A 5 7.95 -17.25 4.68
CA ASN A 5 6.61 -16.81 4.29
C ASN A 5 6.59 -15.67 3.26
N ALA A 6 7.72 -15.02 2.95
CA ALA A 6 7.75 -13.88 2.02
C ALA A 6 7.23 -14.23 0.61
N LYS A 7 7.41 -15.48 0.17
CA LYS A 7 6.91 -15.97 -1.12
C LYS A 7 5.37 -16.10 -1.12
N LEU A 8 4.79 -16.51 0.00
CA LEU A 8 3.35 -16.65 0.15
C LEU A 8 2.64 -15.28 0.21
N ASP A 9 3.30 -14.28 0.79
CA ASP A 9 2.77 -12.91 0.84
C ASP A 9 2.70 -12.28 -0.55
N LEU A 10 3.61 -12.65 -1.47
CA LEU A 10 3.58 -12.21 -2.86
C LEU A 10 2.37 -12.75 -3.63
N LEU A 11 1.87 -13.95 -3.31
CA LEU A 11 0.72 -14.57 -3.99
C LEU A 11 -0.55 -13.72 -3.92
N ARG A 12 -0.67 -12.88 -2.90
CA ARG A 12 -1.82 -11.99 -2.73
C ARG A 12 -1.66 -10.64 -3.44
N ARG A 13 -0.45 -10.31 -3.87
CA ARG A 13 -0.11 -9.00 -4.43
C ARG A 13 0.09 -9.01 -5.94
N VAL A 14 0.59 -10.12 -6.47
CA VAL A 14 0.93 -10.23 -7.88
C VAL A 14 0.41 -11.53 -8.47
N PRO A 15 0.23 -11.64 -9.80
CA PRO A 15 -0.27 -12.85 -10.45
C PRO A 15 0.56 -14.09 -10.12
N LEU A 16 -0.10 -15.22 -9.90
CA LEU A 16 0.54 -16.49 -9.54
C LEU A 16 1.68 -16.88 -10.49
N GLY A 17 1.49 -16.70 -11.79
CA GLY A 17 2.51 -17.02 -12.80
C GLY A 17 3.82 -16.24 -12.58
N GLU A 18 3.72 -14.96 -12.19
CA GLU A 18 4.90 -14.14 -11.90
C GLU A 18 5.60 -14.61 -10.62
N VAL A 19 4.85 -15.01 -9.60
CA VAL A 19 5.43 -15.55 -8.36
C VAL A 19 6.16 -16.85 -8.62
N LEU A 20 5.57 -17.74 -9.42
CA LEU A 20 6.22 -19.00 -9.81
C LEU A 20 7.49 -18.72 -10.62
N ARG A 21 7.43 -17.84 -11.62
CA ARG A 21 8.57 -17.47 -12.45
C ARG A 21 9.72 -16.90 -11.61
N MET A 22 9.46 -15.92 -10.77
CA MET A 22 10.46 -15.33 -9.87
C MET A 22 11.07 -16.33 -8.90
N THR A 23 10.24 -17.30 -8.44
CA THR A 23 10.68 -18.27 -7.44
C THR A 23 11.48 -19.41 -8.05
N LEU A 24 11.04 -19.94 -9.19
CA LEU A 24 11.62 -21.12 -9.82
C LEU A 24 12.87 -20.79 -10.63
N LEU A 25 12.89 -19.66 -11.33
CA LEU A 25 14.07 -19.22 -12.08
C LEU A 25 15.15 -18.58 -11.19
N GLY A 26 14.75 -18.04 -10.03
CA GLY A 26 15.69 -17.58 -9.03
C GLY A 26 16.69 -16.54 -9.54
N LEU A 27 17.98 -16.91 -9.64
CA LEU A 27 19.04 -16.03 -10.10
C LEU A 27 19.22 -16.00 -11.62
N ASP A 28 18.55 -16.89 -12.34
CA ASP A 28 18.68 -16.99 -13.80
C ASP A 28 17.96 -15.84 -14.51
N GLU A 29 16.98 -15.25 -13.84
CA GLU A 29 16.21 -14.14 -14.37
C GLU A 29 16.03 -13.00 -13.36
N ARG A 30 16.02 -11.78 -13.87
CA ARG A 30 15.73 -10.58 -13.08
C ARG A 30 14.54 -9.84 -13.67
N MET A 31 13.63 -9.41 -12.80
CA MET A 31 12.50 -8.59 -13.20
C MET A 31 12.93 -7.14 -13.40
N SER A 32 12.51 -6.54 -14.53
CA SER A 32 12.70 -5.11 -14.77
C SER A 32 11.75 -4.28 -13.90
N SER A 33 12.12 -3.01 -13.66
CA SER A 33 11.25 -2.06 -12.94
C SER A 33 9.93 -1.82 -13.67
N SER A 34 9.95 -1.78 -15.00
CA SER A 34 8.74 -1.62 -15.81
C SER A 34 7.81 -2.83 -15.67
N ARG A 35 8.35 -4.06 -15.65
CA ARG A 35 7.54 -5.26 -15.41
C ARG A 35 6.97 -5.27 -14.00
N ALA A 36 7.75 -4.92 -13.00
CA ALA A 36 7.29 -4.80 -11.61
C ALA A 36 6.13 -3.81 -11.47
N PHE A 37 6.16 -2.71 -12.21
CA PHE A 37 5.06 -1.75 -12.26
C PHE A 37 3.82 -2.32 -12.96
N GLN A 38 3.99 -2.97 -14.13
CA GLN A 38 2.87 -3.57 -14.87
C GLN A 38 2.09 -4.61 -14.07
N ILE A 39 2.77 -5.41 -13.25
CA ILE A 39 2.13 -6.43 -12.42
C ILE A 39 1.66 -5.92 -11.05
N GLY A 40 1.82 -4.64 -10.77
CA GLY A 40 1.40 -4.02 -9.51
C GLY A 40 2.31 -4.32 -8.30
N LEU A 41 3.52 -4.83 -8.52
CA LEU A 41 4.49 -5.08 -7.45
C LEU A 41 5.03 -3.77 -6.86
N VAL A 42 5.22 -2.76 -7.69
CA VAL A 42 5.59 -1.40 -7.30
C VAL A 42 4.58 -0.39 -7.83
N SER A 43 4.45 0.72 -7.17
CA SER A 43 3.44 1.73 -7.46
C SER A 43 3.95 2.88 -8.32
N GLU A 44 5.25 3.10 -8.36
CA GLU A 44 5.93 4.10 -9.19
C GLU A 44 7.26 3.56 -9.69
N VAL A 45 7.67 4.00 -10.86
CA VAL A 45 9.02 3.79 -11.42
C VAL A 45 9.57 5.14 -11.82
N LEU A 46 10.74 5.47 -11.32
CA LEU A 46 11.39 6.76 -11.45
C LEU A 46 12.86 6.60 -11.86
N PRO A 47 13.46 7.59 -12.52
CA PRO A 47 14.90 7.65 -12.67
C PRO A 47 15.60 7.60 -11.31
N ARG A 48 16.77 6.97 -11.24
CA ARG A 48 17.49 6.78 -9.99
C ARG A 48 17.73 8.06 -9.20
N ALA A 49 18.00 9.16 -9.91
CA ALA A 49 18.22 10.46 -9.28
C ALA A 49 16.98 11.04 -8.59
N GLU A 50 15.79 10.69 -9.06
CA GLU A 50 14.52 11.21 -8.57
C GLU A 50 13.91 10.36 -7.45
N LEU A 51 14.40 9.13 -7.27
CA LEU A 51 13.79 8.17 -6.33
C LEU A 51 13.81 8.69 -4.89
N ARG A 52 14.96 9.19 -4.41
CA ARG A 52 15.08 9.72 -3.04
C ARG A 52 14.26 10.99 -2.82
N PRO A 53 14.34 12.03 -3.68
CA PRO A 53 13.49 13.21 -3.57
C PRO A 53 12.00 12.87 -3.55
N ARG A 54 11.55 11.96 -4.42
CA ARG A 54 10.15 11.54 -4.46
C ARG A 54 9.73 10.80 -3.19
N ALA A 55 10.53 9.89 -2.70
CA ALA A 55 10.26 9.18 -1.46
C ALA A 55 10.17 10.15 -0.26
N GLN A 56 11.04 11.16 -0.20
CA GLN A 56 11.00 12.18 0.83
C GLN A 56 9.69 12.98 0.79
N VAL A 57 9.27 13.43 -0.38
CA VAL A 57 8.00 14.14 -0.56
C VAL A 57 6.81 13.30 -0.09
N LEU A 58 6.77 12.01 -0.43
CA LEU A 58 5.70 11.12 0.00
C LEU A 58 5.71 10.91 1.52
N ALA A 59 6.89 10.76 2.11
CA ALA A 59 7.04 10.62 3.55
C ALA A 59 6.57 11.86 4.30
N GLU A 60 6.92 13.06 3.83
CA GLU A 60 6.48 14.33 4.41
C GLU A 60 4.96 14.51 4.32
N ARG A 61 4.38 14.21 3.14
CA ARG A 61 2.91 14.23 2.96
C ARG A 61 2.21 13.26 3.92
N LEU A 62 2.77 12.09 4.14
CA LEU A 62 2.23 11.10 5.08
C LEU A 62 2.39 11.56 6.53
N ALA A 63 3.54 12.11 6.88
CA ALA A 63 3.82 12.63 8.23
C ALA A 63 2.91 13.82 8.61
N ALA A 64 2.45 14.59 7.62
CA ALA A 64 1.50 15.68 7.83
C ALA A 64 0.06 15.23 8.12
N LYS A 65 -0.25 13.92 7.95
CA LYS A 65 -1.58 13.39 8.24
C LYS A 65 -1.75 13.15 9.75
N PRO A 66 -2.99 13.17 10.28
CA PRO A 66 -3.25 12.86 11.69
C PRO A 66 -2.72 11.45 12.04
N PRO A 67 -1.82 11.30 13.02
CA PRO A 67 -1.14 10.03 13.30
C PRO A 67 -2.10 8.88 13.60
N LEU A 68 -3.14 9.12 14.39
CA LEU A 68 -4.14 8.10 14.74
C LEU A 68 -4.94 7.64 13.53
N ALA A 69 -5.26 8.55 12.60
CA ALA A 69 -5.95 8.19 11.37
C ALA A 69 -5.09 7.30 10.48
N VAL A 70 -3.79 7.64 10.34
CA VAL A 70 -2.84 6.82 9.59
C VAL A 70 -2.70 5.43 10.22
N GLN A 71 -2.46 5.36 11.53
CA GLN A 71 -2.33 4.09 12.25
C GLN A 71 -3.60 3.24 12.15
N GLY A 72 -4.78 3.84 12.34
CA GLY A 72 -6.06 3.16 12.20
C GLY A 72 -6.28 2.62 10.79
N THR A 73 -5.97 3.41 9.76
CA THR A 73 -6.08 2.99 8.37
C THR A 73 -5.13 1.84 8.04
N VAL A 74 -3.86 1.95 8.44
CA VAL A 74 -2.87 0.88 8.22
C VAL A 74 -3.32 -0.41 8.90
N LYS A 75 -3.77 -0.32 10.17
CA LYS A 75 -4.27 -1.49 10.89
C LYS A 75 -5.48 -2.12 10.19
N ALA A 76 -6.47 -1.33 9.79
CA ALA A 76 -7.66 -1.82 9.11
C ALA A 76 -7.30 -2.54 7.78
N ILE A 77 -6.36 -1.98 7.01
CA ILE A 77 -5.90 -2.60 5.75
C ILE A 77 -5.22 -3.94 6.02
N TRP A 78 -4.33 -4.02 7.01
CA TRP A 78 -3.64 -5.27 7.34
C TRP A 78 -4.57 -6.31 7.93
N ASP A 79 -5.48 -5.94 8.80
CA ASP A 79 -6.49 -6.85 9.35
C ASP A 79 -7.38 -7.39 8.21
N GLY A 80 -7.85 -6.51 7.32
CA GLY A 80 -8.65 -6.88 6.17
C GLY A 80 -7.92 -7.75 5.15
N TYR A 81 -6.63 -7.56 4.99
CA TYR A 81 -5.82 -8.35 4.07
C TYR A 81 -5.75 -9.83 4.45
N HIS A 82 -5.85 -10.16 5.72
CA HIS A 82 -5.82 -11.53 6.24
C HIS A 82 -7.20 -12.18 6.38
N MET A 83 -8.26 -11.42 6.18
CA MET A 83 -9.63 -11.92 6.34
C MET A 83 -10.22 -12.49 5.05
N THR A 84 -11.28 -13.29 5.20
CA THR A 84 -12.15 -13.68 4.09
C THR A 84 -12.97 -12.49 3.60
N VAL A 85 -13.50 -12.56 2.36
CA VAL A 85 -14.35 -11.51 1.80
C VAL A 85 -15.56 -11.18 2.71
N GLN A 86 -16.12 -12.18 3.39
CA GLN A 86 -17.18 -11.97 4.38
C GLN A 86 -16.68 -11.22 5.60
N GLY A 87 -15.54 -11.61 6.17
CA GLY A 87 -14.95 -10.93 7.31
C GLY A 87 -14.54 -9.49 6.98
N GLN A 88 -14.12 -9.21 5.75
CA GLN A 88 -13.80 -7.84 5.30
C GLN A 88 -15.00 -6.88 5.32
N ARG A 89 -16.23 -7.38 5.14
CA ARG A 89 -17.45 -6.58 5.24
C ARG A 89 -17.79 -6.16 6.67
N GLU A 90 -17.29 -6.93 7.63
CA GLU A 90 -17.49 -6.69 9.06
C GLU A 90 -16.36 -5.86 9.67
N ILE A 91 -15.21 -5.70 8.97
CA ILE A 91 -14.22 -4.73 9.41
C ILE A 91 -14.86 -3.36 9.28
N PRO A 92 -15.27 -2.80 10.38
CA PRO A 92 -15.93 -1.52 10.28
C PRO A 92 -14.88 -0.51 9.76
N LEU A 93 -15.37 0.42 9.02
CA LEU A 93 -14.80 1.76 8.91
C LEU A 93 -14.56 2.40 10.31
N LEU A 94 -14.64 1.60 11.37
CA LEU A 94 -14.49 1.96 12.77
C LEU A 94 -13.08 2.46 13.08
N TYR A 95 -12.04 1.75 12.61
CA TYR A 95 -10.66 2.15 12.94
C TYR A 95 -10.30 3.53 12.37
N PRO A 96 -10.54 3.83 11.08
CA PRO A 96 -10.33 5.18 10.57
C PRO A 96 -11.25 6.22 11.21
N ARG A 97 -12.50 5.85 11.52
CA ARG A 97 -13.47 6.77 12.14
C ARG A 97 -13.15 7.09 13.59
N LEU A 98 -12.76 6.11 14.38
CA LEU A 98 -12.37 6.32 15.79
C LEU A 98 -11.09 7.15 15.92
N ALA A 99 -10.18 7.03 14.97
CA ALA A 99 -8.89 7.71 14.97
C ALA A 99 -8.90 9.03 14.17
N ASN A 100 -9.97 9.33 13.43
CA ASN A 100 -10.02 10.52 12.57
C ASN A 100 -10.88 11.62 13.21
N PRO A 101 -10.29 12.70 13.73
CA PRO A 101 -11.04 13.84 14.26
C PRO A 101 -11.92 14.52 13.20
N VAL A 102 -11.58 14.39 11.91
CA VAL A 102 -12.37 14.92 10.79
C VAL A 102 -13.72 14.22 10.66
N SER A 103 -13.89 13.01 11.21
CA SER A 103 -15.21 12.33 11.22
C SER A 103 -16.27 13.05 12.04
N LYS A 104 -15.88 14.05 12.82
CA LYS A 104 -16.78 14.93 13.61
C LYS A 104 -17.05 16.27 12.92
N LEU A 105 -16.33 16.59 11.83
CA LEU A 105 -16.59 17.76 11.03
C LEU A 105 -17.67 17.42 10.00
N GLU A 106 -18.62 18.30 9.82
CA GLU A 106 -19.57 18.23 8.72
C GLU A 106 -18.75 18.28 7.42
N LEU A 107 -19.04 17.36 6.49
CA LEU A 107 -18.27 17.21 5.24
C LEU A 107 -18.24 18.49 4.38
N ASP A 108 -19.17 19.40 4.63
CA ASP A 108 -19.30 20.67 3.90
C ASP A 108 -18.23 21.72 4.31
N GLU A 109 -17.50 21.51 5.41
CA GLU A 109 -16.46 22.40 5.90
C GLU A 109 -15.02 21.96 5.54
N VAL A 110 -14.87 20.80 4.89
CA VAL A 110 -13.55 20.28 4.52
C VAL A 110 -13.12 20.85 3.18
N GLU A 111 -12.24 21.83 3.21
CA GLU A 111 -11.53 22.28 2.01
C GLU A 111 -10.62 21.15 1.51
N VAL A 112 -10.97 20.59 0.35
CA VAL A 112 -10.17 19.53 -0.30
C VAL A 112 -8.98 20.18 -0.98
N PRO A 113 -7.75 19.98 -0.50
CA PRO A 113 -6.58 20.54 -1.15
C PRO A 113 -6.41 19.94 -2.56
N PRO A 114 -5.75 20.64 -3.48
CA PRO A 114 -5.46 20.10 -4.79
C PRO A 114 -4.72 18.77 -4.68
N PHE A 115 -5.20 17.76 -5.39
CA PHE A 115 -4.64 16.41 -5.40
C PHE A 115 -3.97 16.11 -6.74
N GLU A 116 -2.94 15.30 -6.65
CA GLU A 116 -2.21 14.79 -7.81
C GLU A 116 -2.95 13.58 -8.35
N ILE A 117 -3.31 13.60 -9.64
CA ILE A 117 -3.86 12.43 -10.34
C ILE A 117 -2.68 11.56 -10.79
N ARG A 118 -2.76 10.31 -10.50
CA ARG A 118 -1.73 9.30 -10.73
C ARG A 118 -2.06 8.44 -11.95
#